data_eb20087337717220b7898f1904a209b5
#
_entry.id   eb20087337717220b7898f1904a209b5
#
_cell.length_a   1.000
_cell.length_b   1.000
_cell.length_c   1.000
_cell.angle_alpha   90.00
_cell.angle_beta   90.00
_cell.angle_gamma   90.00
#
_symmetry.space_group_name_H-M   'P 1'
#
loop_
_entity.id
_entity.type
_entity.pdbx_description
1 polymer ?
#
loop_
_entity_poly.entity_id
_entity_poly.type
_entity_poly.pdbx_seq_one_letter_code
_entity_poly.pdbx_strand_id
1 'polypeptide(L)'
;MANEKLLEIKNLTVHYQSYDATVHAVENLNLSLGNGETLGLVGETGAGKTTTVKSIMRILPTPPARVVSGEIFFDGQDLLKVSEKEMRKIRGKEIAMIFQDPMTSLNPVMTVADQIAEVIRLHDGGSRAEAHKKACDMLELVG
;
A
#
# COMPACT_ATOMS: atom_id res chain seq x y z
N MET A 1 -20.44 -16.00 -5.11
CA MET A 1 -20.47 -15.69 -3.67
C MET A 1 -19.43 -14.63 -3.45
N ALA A 2 -19.79 -13.45 -2.94
CA ALA A 2 -18.81 -12.40 -2.61
C ALA A 2 -17.84 -12.97 -1.57
N ASN A 3 -16.54 -12.73 -1.77
CA ASN A 3 -15.52 -13.11 -0.80
C ASN A 3 -15.82 -12.36 0.50
N GLU A 4 -16.15 -13.06 1.58
CA GLU A 4 -16.48 -12.44 2.88
C GLU A 4 -15.29 -11.64 3.44
N LYS A 5 -14.06 -11.99 3.00
CA LYS A 5 -12.82 -11.35 3.39
C LYS A 5 -12.25 -10.54 2.22
N LEU A 6 -12.15 -9.23 2.41
CA LEU A 6 -11.49 -8.33 1.44
C LEU A 6 -9.97 -8.50 1.48
N LEU A 7 -9.40 -8.57 2.68
CA LEU A 7 -7.97 -8.77 2.92
C LEU A 7 -7.78 -9.96 3.87
N GLU A 8 -6.85 -10.86 3.53
CA GLU A 8 -6.47 -11.96 4.41
C GLU A 8 -4.95 -12.16 4.36
N ILE A 9 -4.31 -12.11 5.52
CA ILE A 9 -2.89 -12.41 5.71
C ILE A 9 -2.79 -13.75 6.41
N LYS A 10 -1.95 -14.65 5.88
CA LYS A 10 -1.70 -15.98 6.44
C LYS A 10 -0.22 -16.20 6.69
N ASN A 11 0.12 -16.46 7.96
CA ASN A 11 1.47 -16.85 8.41
C ASN A 11 2.59 -15.94 7.87
N LEU A 12 2.31 -14.63 7.77
CA LEU A 12 3.26 -13.66 7.24
C LEU A 12 4.44 -13.51 8.17
N THR A 13 5.65 -13.72 7.62
CA THR A 13 6.92 -13.50 8.29
C THR A 13 7.78 -12.57 7.47
N VAL A 14 8.25 -11.48 8.10
CA VAL A 14 9.09 -10.46 7.47
C VAL A 14 10.30 -10.17 8.34
N HIS A 15 11.48 -10.27 7.74
CA HIS A 15 12.74 -9.96 8.39
C HIS A 15 13.43 -8.78 7.73
N TYR A 16 14.18 -8.00 8.51
CA TYR A 16 15.16 -7.03 8.02
C TYR A 16 16.56 -7.58 8.26
N GLN A 17 17.31 -7.72 7.20
CA GLN A 17 18.64 -8.33 7.21
C GLN A 17 19.70 -7.25 7.02
N SER A 18 20.52 -7.02 8.06
CA SER A 18 21.74 -6.21 8.00
C SER A 18 22.98 -7.09 7.99
N TYR A 19 24.18 -6.48 7.87
CA TYR A 19 25.46 -7.21 7.89
C TYR A 19 25.66 -8.00 9.18
N ASP A 20 25.19 -7.46 10.32
CA ASP A 20 25.51 -7.99 11.66
C ASP A 20 24.32 -8.62 12.37
N ALA A 21 23.09 -8.43 11.86
CA ALA A 21 21.90 -8.89 12.56
C ALA A 21 20.71 -9.11 11.63
N THR A 22 19.83 -10.02 12.03
CA THR A 22 18.50 -10.18 11.45
C THR A 22 17.46 -9.70 12.46
N VAL A 23 16.66 -8.72 12.09
CA VAL A 23 15.54 -8.25 12.89
C VAL A 23 14.26 -8.94 12.42
N HIS A 24 13.60 -9.65 13.29
CA HIS A 24 12.34 -10.33 13.08
C HIS A 24 11.20 -9.32 13.29
N ALA A 25 10.82 -8.62 12.23
CA ALA A 25 9.86 -7.51 12.31
C ALA A 25 8.41 -7.98 12.36
N VAL A 26 8.10 -9.07 11.69
CA VAL A 26 6.78 -9.72 11.71
C VAL A 26 7.01 -11.23 11.73
N GLU A 27 6.36 -11.93 12.65
CA GLU A 27 6.47 -13.38 12.80
C GLU A 27 5.09 -14.03 12.80
N ASN A 28 4.86 -14.89 11.82
CA ASN A 28 3.67 -15.74 11.71
C ASN A 28 2.33 -15.00 11.89
N LEU A 29 2.24 -13.78 11.34
CA LEU A 29 1.06 -12.94 11.47
C LEU A 29 -0.10 -13.50 10.66
N ASN A 30 -1.25 -13.59 11.33
CA ASN A 30 -2.52 -13.91 10.72
C ASN A 30 -3.51 -12.79 10.99
N LEU A 31 -4.19 -12.29 9.95
CA LEU A 31 -5.11 -11.16 10.03
C LEU A 31 -6.13 -11.27 8.90
N SER A 32 -7.37 -10.86 9.17
CA SER A 32 -8.38 -10.75 8.13
C SER A 32 -9.20 -9.47 8.30
N LEU A 33 -9.66 -8.92 7.19
CA LEU A 33 -10.51 -7.74 7.12
C LEU A 33 -11.65 -8.01 6.14
N GLY A 34 -12.88 -7.83 6.58
CA GLY A 34 -14.08 -7.96 5.76
C GLY A 34 -14.38 -6.70 4.95
N ASN A 35 -15.34 -6.82 4.02
CA ASN A 35 -15.84 -5.67 3.29
C ASN A 35 -16.55 -4.68 4.22
N GLY A 36 -16.19 -3.39 4.12
CA GLY A 36 -16.77 -2.32 4.96
C GLY A 36 -16.32 -2.36 6.42
N GLU A 37 -15.38 -3.23 6.77
CA GLU A 37 -14.84 -3.35 8.13
C GLU A 37 -13.71 -2.35 8.37
N THR A 38 -13.58 -1.89 9.61
CA THR A 38 -12.45 -1.09 10.09
C THR A 38 -11.66 -1.88 11.12
N LEU A 39 -10.36 -2.05 10.88
CA LEU A 39 -9.47 -2.78 11.78
C LEU A 39 -8.41 -1.85 12.38
N GLY A 40 -8.36 -1.79 13.72
CA GLY A 40 -7.31 -1.10 14.46
C GLY A 40 -6.09 -1.99 14.71
N LEU A 41 -4.92 -1.60 14.19
CA LEU A 41 -3.66 -2.28 14.44
C LEU A 41 -2.87 -1.54 15.53
N VAL A 42 -2.85 -2.09 16.74
CA VAL A 42 -2.26 -1.46 17.94
C VAL A 42 -1.00 -2.19 18.38
N GLY A 43 -0.05 -1.48 18.96
CA GLY A 43 1.20 -2.02 19.48
C GLY A 43 2.26 -0.94 19.66
N GLU A 44 3.35 -1.25 20.33
CA GLU A 44 4.46 -0.33 20.59
C GLU A 44 5.22 0.07 19.32
N THR A 45 6.08 1.08 19.43
CA THR A 45 7.01 1.43 18.35
C THR A 45 7.93 0.25 18.07
N GLY A 46 8.08 -0.12 16.79
CA GLY A 46 8.86 -1.31 16.40
C GLY A 46 8.08 -2.63 16.39
N ALA A 47 6.82 -2.67 16.83
CA ALA A 47 6.00 -3.89 16.86
C ALA A 47 5.56 -4.42 15.46
N GLY A 48 6.17 -3.98 14.38
CA GLY A 48 5.90 -4.50 13.03
C GLY A 48 4.65 -3.94 12.32
N LYS A 49 3.90 -3.00 12.94
CA LYS A 49 2.67 -2.44 12.33
C LYS A 49 2.89 -1.86 10.93
N THR A 50 3.85 -0.96 10.81
CA THR A 50 4.21 -0.32 9.52
C THR A 50 4.77 -1.34 8.54
N THR A 51 5.55 -2.32 9.01
CA THR A 51 6.08 -3.41 8.19
C THR A 51 4.94 -4.23 7.60
N THR A 52 3.94 -4.59 8.40
CA THR A 52 2.76 -5.32 7.95
C THR A 52 2.02 -4.57 6.84
N VAL A 53 1.69 -3.29 7.06
CA VAL A 53 0.96 -2.48 6.07
C VAL A 53 1.77 -2.29 4.79
N LYS A 54 3.08 -2.02 4.90
CA LYS A 54 3.98 -1.91 3.75
C LYS A 54 4.15 -3.25 3.00
N SER A 55 4.03 -4.39 3.68
CA SER A 55 4.04 -5.71 3.05
C SER A 55 2.84 -5.92 2.15
N ILE A 56 1.64 -5.50 2.59
CA ILE A 56 0.41 -5.54 1.78
C ILE A 56 0.61 -4.76 0.48
N MET A 57 1.17 -3.56 0.58
CA MET A 57 1.44 -2.70 -0.57
C MET A 57 2.67 -3.12 -1.40
N ARG A 58 3.47 -4.09 -0.92
CA ARG A 58 4.76 -4.49 -1.50
C ARG A 58 5.71 -3.29 -1.72
N ILE A 59 5.77 -2.39 -0.74
CA ILE A 59 6.64 -1.19 -0.74
C ILE A 59 7.70 -1.25 0.36
N LEU A 60 8.00 -2.43 0.87
CA LEU A 60 9.14 -2.61 1.77
C LEU A 60 10.44 -2.28 1.03
N PRO A 61 11.39 -1.58 1.67
CA PRO A 61 12.71 -1.37 1.10
C PRO A 61 13.44 -2.71 0.99
N THR A 62 13.63 -3.20 -0.21
CA THR A 62 14.27 -4.50 -0.46
C THR A 62 15.54 -4.29 -1.29
N PRO A 63 16.76 -4.54 -0.73
CA PRO A 63 17.07 -4.79 0.68
C PRO A 63 16.86 -3.56 1.57
N PRO A 64 16.84 -3.64 2.95
CA PRO A 64 17.14 -4.82 3.76
C PRO A 64 15.94 -5.72 4.10
N ALA A 65 14.71 -5.33 3.77
CA ALA A 65 13.54 -6.13 4.09
C ALA A 65 13.39 -7.35 3.16
N ARG A 66 12.90 -8.44 3.74
CA ARG A 66 12.56 -9.66 3.00
C ARG A 66 11.30 -10.28 3.58
N VAL A 67 10.33 -10.58 2.74
CA VAL A 67 9.23 -11.48 3.08
C VAL A 67 9.79 -12.90 3.04
N VAL A 68 9.81 -13.56 4.20
CA VAL A 68 10.39 -14.89 4.38
C VAL A 68 9.38 -15.96 4.03
N SER A 69 8.13 -15.78 4.50
CA SER A 69 7.03 -16.72 4.28
C SER A 69 5.68 -16.04 4.43
N GLY A 70 4.63 -16.76 4.08
CA GLY A 70 3.24 -16.34 4.23
C GLY A 70 2.60 -15.95 2.91
N GLU A 71 1.34 -15.57 3.01
CA GLU A 71 0.50 -15.19 1.87
C GLU A 71 -0.31 -13.93 2.24
N ILE A 72 -0.59 -13.08 1.26
CA ILE A 72 -1.42 -11.88 1.41
C ILE A 72 -2.45 -11.90 0.30
N PHE A 73 -3.69 -12.22 0.64
CA PHE A 73 -4.80 -12.22 -0.31
C PHE A 73 -5.56 -10.89 -0.23
N PHE A 74 -5.81 -10.29 -1.36
CA PHE A 74 -6.71 -9.17 -1.54
C PHE A 74 -7.74 -9.54 -2.60
N ASP A 75 -9.00 -9.50 -2.25
CA ASP A 75 -10.13 -9.94 -3.08
C ASP A 75 -9.88 -11.32 -3.73
N GLY A 76 -9.33 -12.26 -2.94
CA GLY A 76 -8.99 -13.62 -3.37
C GLY A 76 -7.69 -13.75 -4.19
N GLN A 77 -7.00 -12.67 -4.52
CA GLN A 77 -5.74 -12.69 -5.27
C GLN A 77 -4.53 -12.57 -4.34
N ASP A 78 -3.57 -13.48 -4.42
CA ASP A 78 -2.34 -13.44 -3.63
C ASP A 78 -1.39 -12.34 -4.14
N LEU A 79 -1.32 -11.22 -3.40
CA LEU A 79 -0.52 -10.07 -3.75
C LEU A 79 0.98 -10.35 -3.81
N LEU A 80 1.48 -11.37 -3.11
CA LEU A 80 2.90 -11.73 -3.16
C LEU A 80 3.28 -12.44 -4.46
N LYS A 81 2.31 -13.05 -5.16
CA LYS A 81 2.52 -13.81 -6.40
C LYS A 81 2.17 -13.04 -7.68
N VAL A 82 1.39 -11.96 -7.58
CA VAL A 82 1.05 -11.14 -8.75
C VAL A 82 2.27 -10.44 -9.34
N SER A 83 2.24 -10.21 -10.64
CA SER A 83 3.29 -9.45 -11.33
C SER A 83 3.33 -7.99 -10.86
N GLU A 84 4.48 -7.33 -11.00
CA GLU A 84 4.59 -5.91 -10.65
C GLU A 84 3.67 -5.04 -11.52
N LYS A 85 3.42 -5.44 -12.75
CA LYS A 85 2.46 -4.77 -13.64
C LYS A 85 1.03 -4.80 -13.09
N GLU A 86 0.62 -5.91 -12.51
CA GLU A 86 -0.69 -6.05 -11.85
C GLU A 86 -0.72 -5.29 -10.54
N MET A 87 0.35 -5.38 -9.73
CA MET A 87 0.44 -4.65 -8.48
C MET A 87 0.33 -3.14 -8.66
N ARG A 88 0.88 -2.58 -9.75
CA ARG A 88 0.73 -1.16 -10.12
C ARG A 88 -0.72 -0.75 -10.41
N LYS A 89 -1.56 -1.65 -10.89
CA LYS A 89 -2.99 -1.38 -11.10
C LYS A 89 -3.76 -1.35 -9.78
N ILE A 90 -3.34 -2.17 -8.82
CA ILE A 90 -3.95 -2.28 -7.49
C ILE A 90 -3.58 -1.08 -6.63
N ARG A 91 -2.28 -0.72 -6.60
CA ARG A 91 -1.80 0.45 -5.83
C ARG A 91 -2.41 1.74 -6.34
N GLY A 92 -3.01 2.52 -5.46
CA GLY A 92 -3.61 3.81 -5.74
C GLY A 92 -5.06 3.75 -6.24
N LYS A 93 -5.51 2.60 -6.74
CA LYS A 93 -6.89 2.40 -7.21
C LYS A 93 -7.70 1.52 -6.26
N GLU A 94 -7.21 0.33 -5.98
CA GLU A 94 -7.89 -0.66 -5.14
C GLU A 94 -7.44 -0.54 -3.67
N ILE A 95 -6.14 -0.31 -3.46
CA ILE A 95 -5.53 -0.13 -2.15
C ILE A 95 -4.73 1.18 -2.14
N ALA A 96 -5.04 2.08 -1.21
CA ALA A 96 -4.30 3.32 -0.98
C ALA A 96 -3.66 3.32 0.41
N MET A 97 -2.61 4.11 0.60
CA MET A 97 -1.93 4.29 1.87
C MET A 97 -1.68 5.76 2.16
N ILE A 98 -2.00 6.19 3.38
CA ILE A 98 -1.64 7.51 3.88
C ILE A 98 -0.45 7.34 4.83
N PHE A 99 0.64 8.07 4.57
CA PHE A 99 1.86 8.04 5.37
C PHE A 99 1.76 9.05 6.54
N GLN A 100 2.53 8.79 7.61
CA GLN A 100 2.57 9.67 8.79
C GLN A 100 3.06 11.09 8.49
N ASP A 101 3.98 11.21 7.54
CA ASP A 101 4.49 12.48 7.06
C ASP A 101 4.08 12.69 5.59
N PRO A 102 2.95 13.37 5.35
CA PRO A 102 2.45 13.59 3.99
C PRO A 102 3.33 14.56 3.19
N MET A 103 4.09 15.45 3.86
CA MET A 103 4.91 16.43 3.18
C MET A 103 6.08 15.79 2.42
N THR A 104 6.64 14.70 2.94
CA THR A 104 7.71 13.95 2.26
C THR A 104 7.20 13.14 1.06
N SER A 105 5.89 13.00 0.91
CA SER A 105 5.27 12.29 -0.21
C SER A 105 5.10 13.18 -1.45
N LEU A 106 5.20 14.50 -1.30
CA LEU A 106 5.07 15.44 -2.40
C LEU A 106 6.42 15.69 -3.08
N ASN A 107 6.42 15.68 -4.41
CA ASN A 107 7.58 16.06 -5.20
C ASN A 107 7.68 17.60 -5.27
N PRO A 108 8.72 18.22 -4.68
CA PRO A 108 8.82 19.68 -4.59
C PRO A 108 9.01 20.39 -5.93
N VAL A 109 9.35 19.68 -6.99
CA VAL A 109 9.54 20.26 -8.34
C VAL A 109 8.31 20.14 -9.24
N MET A 110 7.20 19.64 -8.70
CA MET A 110 5.91 19.51 -9.41
C MET A 110 4.81 20.22 -8.64
N THR A 111 3.82 20.76 -9.34
CA THR A 111 2.62 21.28 -8.68
C THR A 111 1.81 20.14 -8.07
N VAL A 112 1.04 20.41 -7.02
CA VAL A 112 0.16 19.41 -6.39
C VAL A 112 -0.86 18.89 -7.41
N ALA A 113 -1.45 19.80 -8.21
CA ALA A 113 -2.41 19.43 -9.26
C ALA A 113 -1.79 18.48 -10.30
N ASP A 114 -0.55 18.70 -10.73
CA ASP A 114 0.13 17.80 -11.68
C ASP A 114 0.38 16.42 -11.07
N GLN A 115 0.74 16.32 -9.80
CA GLN A 115 0.95 15.04 -9.11
C GLN A 115 -0.36 14.25 -9.00
N ILE A 116 -1.47 14.90 -8.66
CA ILE A 116 -2.79 14.28 -8.61
C ILE A 116 -3.23 13.87 -10.04
N ALA A 117 -3.03 14.75 -11.02
CA ALA A 117 -3.38 14.47 -12.41
C ALA A 117 -2.61 13.28 -13.00
N GLU A 118 -1.37 13.05 -12.58
CA GLU A 118 -0.59 11.88 -12.98
C GLU A 118 -1.26 10.57 -12.52
N VAL A 119 -1.70 10.51 -11.27
CA VAL A 119 -2.40 9.34 -10.72
C VAL A 119 -3.73 9.10 -11.45
N ILE A 120 -4.51 10.16 -11.70
CA ILE A 120 -5.76 10.06 -12.46
C ILE A 120 -5.51 9.47 -13.86
N ARG A 121 -4.48 9.96 -14.56
CA ARG A 121 -4.14 9.45 -15.91
C ARG A 121 -3.70 7.99 -15.90
N LEU A 122 -2.97 7.58 -14.88
CA LEU A 122 -2.48 6.20 -14.75
C LEU A 122 -3.63 5.20 -14.54
N HIS A 123 -4.65 5.59 -13.79
CA HIS A 123 -5.72 4.67 -13.39
C HIS A 123 -7.01 4.80 -14.21
N ASP A 124 -7.39 6.04 -14.56
CA ASP A 124 -8.63 6.31 -15.30
C ASP A 124 -8.39 6.53 -16.79
N GLY A 125 -7.15 6.83 -17.18
CA GLY A 125 -6.84 7.23 -18.55
C GLY A 125 -7.25 8.68 -18.82
N GLY A 126 -7.51 9.00 -20.10
CA GLY A 126 -7.91 10.34 -20.55
C GLY A 126 -6.75 11.27 -20.91
N SER A 127 -7.09 12.47 -21.34
CA SER A 127 -6.12 13.50 -21.72
C SER A 127 -5.50 14.17 -20.48
N ARG A 128 -4.33 14.79 -20.68
CA ARG A 128 -3.66 15.57 -19.62
C ARG A 128 -4.55 16.71 -19.11
N ALA A 129 -5.27 17.38 -20.00
CA ALA A 129 -6.13 18.51 -19.65
C ALA A 129 -7.32 18.08 -18.79
N GLU A 130 -7.97 16.96 -19.12
CA GLU A 130 -9.08 16.40 -18.34
C GLU A 130 -8.63 15.96 -16.96
N ALA A 131 -7.49 15.26 -16.84
CA ALA A 131 -6.95 14.82 -15.57
C ALA A 131 -6.55 16.02 -14.68
N HIS A 132 -5.93 17.05 -15.27
CA HIS A 132 -5.58 18.26 -14.54
C HIS A 132 -6.82 19.01 -14.04
N LYS A 133 -7.89 19.11 -14.87
CA LYS A 133 -9.15 19.70 -14.43
C LYS A 133 -9.75 18.93 -13.25
N LYS A 134 -9.85 17.59 -13.36
CA LYS A 134 -10.30 16.75 -12.23
C LYS A 134 -9.47 16.95 -10.97
N ALA A 135 -8.15 17.09 -11.11
CA ALA A 135 -7.26 17.35 -9.97
C ALA A 135 -7.56 18.69 -9.31
N CYS A 136 -7.80 19.74 -10.09
CA CYS A 136 -8.19 21.05 -9.55
C CYS A 136 -9.56 20.98 -8.86
N ASP A 137 -10.56 20.32 -9.48
CA ASP A 137 -11.89 20.15 -8.90
C ASP A 137 -11.82 19.40 -7.54
N MET A 138 -10.93 18.40 -7.42
CA MET A 138 -10.69 17.68 -6.16
C MET A 138 -10.02 18.58 -5.10
N LEU A 139 -9.07 19.43 -5.49
CA LEU A 139 -8.41 20.36 -4.58
C LEU A 139 -9.40 21.41 -4.06
N GLU A 140 -10.28 21.94 -4.91
CA GLU A 140 -11.34 22.86 -4.50
C GLU A 140 -12.34 22.22 -3.52
N LEU A 141 -12.60 20.91 -3.67
CA LEU A 141 -13.51 20.17 -2.79
C LEU A 141 -12.98 20.05 -1.34
N VAL A 142 -11.67 20.00 -1.17
CA VAL A 142 -11.04 19.80 0.14
C VAL A 142 -10.53 21.12 0.78
N GLY A 143 -10.62 22.26 0.10
CA GLY A 143 -10.24 23.61 0.57
C GLY A 143 -8.90 24.03 0.04
#